data_f27aa8ffdac3335ae8563c46e5f66cfb
#
_entry.id   f27aa8ffdac3335ae8563c46e5f66cfb
#
_cell.length_a   1.000
_cell.length_b   1.000
_cell.length_c   1.000
_cell.angle_alpha   90.00
_cell.angle_beta   90.00
_cell.angle_gamma   90.00
#
_symmetry.space_group_name_H-M   'P 1'
#
loop_
_entity.id
_entity.type
_entity.pdbx_description
1 polymer ?
#
loop_
_entity_poly.entity_id
_entity_poly.type
_entity_poly.pdbx_seq_one_letter_code
_entity_poly.pdbx_strand_id
1 'polypeptide(L)'
;LSKSLASRIPGKSADEWYRAITDGRENGETGPKTSGLVDHATMLEFRKMPLFCEGGNKGGIIVVNKDRRSYPYGSLARRVIGYVEEGKTAKGLEGAYDYYLHGSGGYRWMRKSDRAMILDKDSSWVNATDGCDVRTTINIDLQDIADKSLRSRITDRQEIEGGCVMVMDVETGAICTMVN
;
A
#
# COMPACT_ATOMS: atom_id res chain seq x y z
N LEU A 1 7.13 -20.28 19.09
CA LEU A 1 7.12 -18.96 18.45
C LEU A 1 7.85 -18.96 17.13
N SER A 2 9.18 -19.26 17.08
CA SER A 2 10.01 -19.24 15.86
C SER A 2 9.48 -20.15 14.74
N LYS A 3 9.02 -21.36 15.07
CA LYS A 3 8.37 -22.26 14.09
C LYS A 3 7.08 -21.66 13.49
N SER A 4 6.26 -21.04 14.31
CA SER A 4 5.02 -20.38 13.85
C SER A 4 5.31 -19.12 13.02
N LEU A 5 6.38 -18.39 13.30
CA LEU A 5 6.82 -17.28 12.48
C LEU A 5 7.33 -17.75 11.12
N ALA A 6 8.17 -18.79 11.11
CA ALA A 6 8.73 -19.35 9.86
C ALA A 6 7.66 -19.91 8.92
N SER A 7 6.57 -20.47 9.45
CA SER A 7 5.48 -21.01 8.63
C SER A 7 4.60 -19.92 7.98
N ARG A 8 4.60 -18.69 8.53
CA ARG A 8 3.70 -17.61 8.10
C ARG A 8 4.41 -16.42 7.47
N ILE A 9 5.68 -16.23 7.77
CA ILE A 9 6.49 -15.15 7.21
C ILE A 9 7.60 -15.77 6.36
N PRO A 10 7.53 -15.68 5.03
CA PRO A 10 8.57 -16.22 4.16
C PRO A 10 9.89 -15.48 4.36
N GLY A 11 10.98 -16.17 4.12
CA GLY A 11 12.34 -15.59 4.06
C GLY A 11 13.27 -15.93 5.21
N LYS A 12 12.79 -16.59 6.29
CA LYS A 12 13.66 -17.07 7.38
C LYS A 12 13.19 -18.42 7.88
N SER A 13 14.14 -19.31 8.17
CA SER A 13 13.87 -20.59 8.84
C SER A 13 13.54 -20.41 10.33
N ALA A 14 13.01 -21.47 10.96
CA ALA A 14 12.68 -21.42 12.39
C ALA A 14 13.92 -21.16 13.27
N ASP A 15 15.08 -21.69 12.88
CA ASP A 15 16.35 -21.52 13.61
C ASP A 15 16.91 -20.11 13.42
N GLU A 16 16.78 -19.54 12.24
CA GLU A 16 17.17 -18.15 11.98
C GLU A 16 16.28 -17.17 12.77
N TRP A 17 14.96 -17.44 12.85
CA TRP A 17 14.07 -16.65 13.70
C TRP A 17 14.42 -16.77 15.18
N TYR A 18 14.77 -17.99 15.64
CA TYR A 18 15.16 -18.19 17.02
C TYR A 18 16.41 -17.40 17.37
N ARG A 19 17.46 -17.50 16.54
CA ARG A 19 18.71 -16.73 16.71
C ARG A 19 18.46 -15.24 16.68
N ALA A 20 17.74 -14.74 15.69
CA ALA A 20 17.46 -13.31 15.57
C ALA A 20 16.73 -12.72 16.77
N ILE A 21 15.84 -13.51 17.41
CA ILE A 21 15.12 -13.07 18.63
C ILE A 21 16.02 -13.14 19.85
N THR A 22 16.86 -14.16 20.01
CA THR A 22 17.77 -14.32 21.15
C THR A 22 18.90 -13.30 21.09
N ASP A 23 19.58 -13.19 19.96
CA ASP A 23 20.70 -12.27 19.77
C ASP A 23 20.25 -10.81 19.92
N GLY A 24 19.08 -10.47 19.36
CA GLY A 24 18.51 -9.13 19.52
C GLY A 24 18.19 -8.78 20.98
N ARG A 25 17.75 -9.74 21.81
CA ARG A 25 17.54 -9.53 23.23
C ARG A 25 18.84 -9.35 24.03
N GLU A 26 19.84 -10.16 23.72
CA GLU A 26 21.16 -10.07 24.36
C GLU A 26 21.87 -8.75 24.03
N ASN A 27 21.72 -8.27 22.81
CA ASN A 27 22.31 -7.01 22.36
C ASN A 27 21.48 -5.76 22.68
N GLY A 28 20.30 -5.91 23.28
CA GLY A 28 19.40 -4.78 23.58
C GLY A 28 18.80 -4.13 22.33
N GLU A 29 18.78 -4.83 21.21
CA GLU A 29 18.21 -4.33 19.96
C GLU A 29 16.68 -4.41 19.96
N THR A 30 16.03 -3.52 19.22
CA THR A 30 14.56 -3.45 19.08
C THR A 30 13.94 -4.57 18.24
N GLY A 31 14.63 -5.70 18.11
CA GLY A 31 14.15 -6.89 17.43
C GLY A 31 14.39 -6.91 15.91
N PRO A 32 14.32 -8.08 15.29
CA PRO A 32 14.59 -8.23 13.87
C PRO A 32 13.45 -7.60 13.05
N LYS A 33 13.80 -6.65 12.19
CA LYS A 33 12.87 -6.16 11.18
C LYS A 33 12.58 -7.28 10.20
N THR A 34 11.32 -7.57 9.98
CA THR A 34 10.89 -8.46 8.90
C THR A 34 10.52 -7.65 7.67
N SER A 35 10.96 -8.08 6.51
CA SER A 35 10.53 -7.53 5.22
C SER A 35 9.23 -8.14 4.73
N GLY A 36 8.72 -9.18 5.40
CA GLY A 36 7.49 -9.87 5.04
C GLY A 36 6.26 -9.04 5.42
N LEU A 37 5.38 -8.82 4.44
CA LEU A 37 4.04 -8.30 4.70
C LEU A 37 3.12 -9.47 5.10
N VAL A 38 2.34 -9.27 6.13
CA VAL A 38 1.31 -10.21 6.57
C VAL A 38 -0.06 -9.57 6.44
N ASP A 39 -1.06 -10.37 6.17
CA ASP A 39 -2.44 -9.91 6.16
C ASP A 39 -2.98 -9.64 7.58
N HIS A 40 -4.10 -8.97 7.67
CA HIS A 40 -4.72 -8.61 8.95
C HIS A 40 -5.09 -9.83 9.78
N ALA A 41 -5.57 -10.91 9.15
CA ALA A 41 -5.95 -12.14 9.84
C ALA A 41 -4.73 -12.80 10.51
N THR A 42 -3.64 -12.94 9.80
CA THR A 42 -2.36 -13.46 10.31
C THR A 42 -1.81 -12.58 11.44
N MET A 43 -1.92 -11.26 11.33
CA MET A 43 -1.51 -10.33 12.38
C MET A 43 -2.34 -10.54 13.67
N LEU A 44 -3.65 -10.75 13.57
CA LEU A 44 -4.49 -11.04 14.71
C LEU A 44 -4.12 -12.38 15.39
N GLU A 45 -3.71 -13.38 14.61
CA GLU A 45 -3.21 -14.64 15.15
C GLU A 45 -1.88 -14.44 15.89
N PHE A 46 -0.96 -13.63 15.36
CA PHE A 46 0.29 -13.31 16.05
C PHE A 46 0.05 -12.63 17.39
N ARG A 47 -0.93 -11.74 17.50
CA ARG A 47 -1.28 -11.08 18.77
C ARG A 47 -1.79 -12.06 19.84
N LYS A 48 -2.29 -13.24 19.45
CA LYS A 48 -2.74 -14.29 20.38
C LYS A 48 -1.60 -15.22 20.83
N MET A 49 -0.44 -15.16 20.18
CA MET A 49 0.69 -16.03 20.53
C MET A 49 1.30 -15.66 21.89
N PRO A 50 1.85 -16.64 22.62
CA PRO A 50 2.64 -16.39 23.82
C PRO A 50 3.74 -15.37 23.54
N LEU A 51 4.00 -14.46 24.47
CA LEU A 51 4.84 -13.27 24.37
C LEU A 51 4.15 -12.11 23.62
N PHE A 52 3.66 -12.32 22.41
CA PHE A 52 3.06 -11.24 21.62
C PHE A 52 1.73 -10.72 22.18
N CYS A 53 1.02 -11.54 22.92
CA CYS A 53 -0.21 -11.14 23.64
C CYS A 53 0.04 -10.07 24.73
N GLU A 54 1.28 -9.91 25.20
CA GLU A 54 1.64 -8.90 26.19
C GLU A 54 1.82 -7.50 25.59
N GLY A 55 1.60 -7.34 24.28
CA GLY A 55 1.69 -6.06 23.57
C GLY A 55 3.10 -5.62 23.23
N GLY A 56 3.21 -4.43 22.63
CA GLY A 56 4.47 -3.95 22.06
C GLY A 56 5.61 -3.78 23.04
N ASN A 57 5.32 -3.31 24.25
CA ASN A 57 6.36 -2.98 25.23
C ASN A 57 6.94 -4.22 25.93
N LYS A 58 6.14 -5.25 26.16
CA LYS A 58 6.57 -6.49 26.83
C LYS A 58 6.69 -7.65 25.87
N GLY A 59 5.75 -7.79 24.96
CA GLY A 59 5.68 -8.87 23.97
C GLY A 59 6.62 -8.71 22.77
N GLY A 60 7.17 -7.48 22.58
CA GLY A 60 8.18 -7.22 21.57
C GLY A 60 7.67 -7.26 20.12
N ILE A 61 6.35 -7.17 19.89
CA ILE A 61 5.77 -7.07 18.54
C ILE A 61 5.36 -5.62 18.26
N ILE A 62 5.93 -5.06 17.21
CA ILE A 62 5.54 -3.75 16.69
C ILE A 62 4.90 -3.98 15.33
N VAL A 63 3.64 -3.62 15.21
CA VAL A 63 2.87 -3.71 13.96
C VAL A 63 2.90 -2.34 13.29
N VAL A 64 3.45 -2.31 12.09
CA VAL A 64 3.44 -1.13 11.24
C VAL A 64 2.46 -1.38 10.10
N ASN A 65 1.40 -0.59 10.03
CA ASN A 65 0.47 -0.64 8.92
C ASN A 65 1.17 -0.12 7.66
N LYS A 66 0.99 -0.86 6.57
CA LYS A 66 1.48 -0.44 5.26
C LYS A 66 0.34 -0.55 4.27
N ASP A 67 0.02 0.56 3.66
CA ASP A 67 -0.99 0.59 2.62
C ASP A 67 -0.52 -0.18 1.39
N ARG A 68 -1.41 -0.96 0.82
CA ARG A 68 -1.15 -1.73 -0.37
C ARG A 68 -2.06 -1.25 -1.49
N ARG A 69 -1.45 -0.81 -2.56
CA ARG A 69 -2.18 -0.44 -3.76
C ARG A 69 -2.78 -1.68 -4.43
N SER A 70 -4.07 -1.64 -4.70
CA SER A 70 -4.79 -2.66 -5.44
C SER A 70 -5.13 -2.16 -6.84
N TYR A 71 -5.01 -3.04 -7.83
CA TYR A 71 -5.38 -2.79 -9.22
C TYR A 71 -6.40 -3.85 -9.65
N PRO A 72 -7.70 -3.64 -9.40
CA PRO A 72 -8.74 -4.63 -9.69
C PRO A 72 -8.75 -5.09 -11.16
N TYR A 73 -8.41 -4.18 -12.07
CA TYR A 73 -8.37 -4.44 -13.51
C TYR A 73 -6.95 -4.61 -14.07
N GLY A 74 -5.98 -4.95 -13.20
CA GLY A 74 -4.61 -5.22 -13.60
C GLY A 74 -3.91 -4.02 -14.24
N SER A 75 -3.49 -4.16 -15.50
CA SER A 75 -2.80 -3.10 -16.26
C SER A 75 -3.75 -2.12 -16.96
N LEU A 76 -5.05 -2.44 -17.01
CA LEU A 76 -6.03 -1.65 -17.74
C LEU A 76 -6.17 -0.23 -17.18
N ALA A 77 -6.22 0.78 -18.01
CA ALA A 77 -6.26 2.20 -17.66
C ALA A 77 -5.12 2.70 -16.73
N ARG A 78 -4.11 1.89 -16.47
CA ARG A 78 -3.07 2.19 -15.48
C ARG A 78 -2.31 3.49 -15.78
N ARG A 79 -2.06 3.80 -17.06
CA ARG A 79 -1.41 5.04 -17.47
C ARG A 79 -2.31 6.27 -17.28
N VAL A 80 -3.61 6.10 -17.49
CA VAL A 80 -4.61 7.17 -17.29
C VAL A 80 -4.77 7.47 -15.81
N ILE A 81 -4.92 6.42 -14.98
CA ILE A 81 -5.00 6.55 -13.53
C ILE A 81 -3.72 7.18 -12.99
N GLY A 82 -2.58 6.68 -13.42
CA GLY A 82 -1.28 7.16 -12.99
C GLY A 82 -0.87 6.68 -11.62
N TYR A 83 -0.03 7.45 -10.95
CA TYR A 83 0.45 7.16 -9.60
C TYR A 83 1.02 8.40 -8.93
N VAL A 84 1.00 8.39 -7.61
CA VAL A 84 1.73 9.32 -6.75
C VAL A 84 2.66 8.49 -5.86
N GLU A 85 3.96 8.74 -5.94
CA GLU A 85 4.97 8.13 -5.10
C GLU A 85 5.86 9.23 -4.51
N GLU A 86 6.22 9.07 -3.25
CA GLU A 86 7.11 10.02 -2.56
C GLU A 86 8.46 10.14 -3.29
N GLY A 87 8.87 11.37 -3.55
CA GLY A 87 10.11 11.67 -4.27
C GLY A 87 10.05 11.51 -5.80
N LYS A 88 8.90 11.17 -6.37
CA LYS A 88 8.68 11.09 -7.82
C LYS A 88 7.64 12.09 -8.30
N THR A 89 7.72 12.45 -9.57
CA THR A 89 6.71 13.30 -10.21
C THR A 89 5.39 12.54 -10.29
N ALA A 90 4.36 13.10 -9.69
CA ALA A 90 3.00 12.59 -9.77
C ALA A 90 2.50 12.58 -11.22
N LYS A 91 1.78 11.54 -11.63
CA LYS A 91 1.32 11.35 -13.01
C LYS A 91 -0.14 10.92 -13.06
N GLY A 92 -0.78 11.19 -14.21
CA GLY A 92 -2.15 10.77 -14.51
C GLY A 92 -3.19 11.49 -13.66
N LEU A 93 -4.38 10.88 -13.56
CA LEU A 93 -5.49 11.42 -12.77
C LEU A 93 -5.14 11.53 -11.28
N GLU A 94 -4.45 10.54 -10.73
CA GLU A 94 -4.01 10.60 -9.34
C GLU A 94 -3.08 11.78 -9.08
N GLY A 95 -2.15 12.05 -10.00
CA GLY A 95 -1.28 13.21 -9.86
C GLY A 95 -2.03 14.54 -9.97
N ALA A 96 -3.02 14.61 -10.89
CA ALA A 96 -3.80 15.83 -11.09
C ALA A 96 -4.74 16.13 -9.91
N TYR A 97 -5.27 15.08 -9.26
CA TYR A 97 -6.23 15.20 -8.17
C TYR A 97 -5.65 14.85 -6.80
N ASP A 98 -4.32 14.77 -6.68
CA ASP A 98 -3.64 14.39 -5.44
C ASP A 98 -4.08 15.21 -4.23
N TYR A 99 -4.28 16.52 -4.41
CA TYR A 99 -4.78 17.40 -3.36
C TYR A 99 -6.09 16.92 -2.71
N TYR A 100 -7.00 16.34 -3.51
CA TYR A 100 -8.28 15.83 -3.03
C TYR A 100 -8.20 14.38 -2.53
N LEU A 101 -7.33 13.59 -3.14
CA LEU A 101 -7.17 12.17 -2.83
C LEU A 101 -6.33 11.90 -1.58
N HIS A 102 -5.40 12.79 -1.27
CA HIS A 102 -4.39 12.57 -0.24
C HIS A 102 -4.97 12.57 1.19
N GLY A 103 -6.01 13.38 1.44
CA GLY A 103 -6.48 13.60 2.80
C GLY A 103 -5.47 14.37 3.67
N SER A 104 -5.61 14.29 4.97
CA SER A 104 -4.66 14.90 5.91
C SER A 104 -4.34 13.97 7.06
N GLY A 105 -3.06 13.81 7.36
CA GLY A 105 -2.58 13.00 8.49
C GLY A 105 -2.96 13.61 9.83
N GLY A 106 -3.42 12.77 10.75
CA GLY A 106 -3.62 13.18 12.14
C GLY A 106 -2.32 13.12 12.94
N TYR A 107 -2.28 13.84 14.05
CA TYR A 107 -1.17 13.76 14.99
C TYR A 107 -1.65 13.80 16.44
N ARG A 108 -0.84 13.17 17.30
CA ARG A 108 -1.04 13.17 18.74
C ARG A 108 0.26 13.49 19.45
N TRP A 109 0.20 14.33 20.43
CA TRP A 109 1.35 14.58 21.26
C TRP A 109 1.60 13.43 22.23
N MET A 110 2.85 13.02 22.32
CA MET A 110 3.29 11.97 23.24
C MET A 110 4.44 12.50 24.08
N ARG A 111 4.36 12.34 25.40
CA ARG A 111 5.44 12.68 26.30
C ARG A 111 6.35 11.47 26.51
N LYS A 112 7.64 11.67 26.34
CA LYS A 112 8.64 10.65 26.64
C LYS A 112 8.80 10.53 28.14
N SER A 113 8.55 9.36 28.71
CA SER A 113 8.94 8.96 30.06
C SER A 113 10.15 8.02 29.96
N ASP A 114 10.86 7.81 31.06
CA ASP A 114 12.09 7.00 31.11
C ASP A 114 11.94 5.58 30.51
N ARG A 115 10.74 5.05 30.48
CA ARG A 115 10.46 3.67 30.03
C ARG A 115 9.43 3.54 28.92
N ALA A 116 8.73 4.61 28.53
CA ALA A 116 7.67 4.53 27.52
C ALA A 116 7.29 5.92 26.96
N MET A 117 6.72 5.91 25.76
CA MET A 117 5.99 7.05 25.22
C MET A 117 4.56 7.03 25.79
N ILE A 118 4.19 8.04 26.55
CA ILE A 118 2.88 8.15 27.20
C ILE A 118 2.07 9.19 26.46
N LEU A 119 0.81 8.86 26.15
CA LEU A 119 -0.13 9.83 25.60
C LEU A 119 -0.30 10.98 26.58
N ASP A 120 -0.06 12.20 26.09
CA ASP A 120 -0.33 13.39 26.87
C ASP A 120 -1.85 13.63 26.87
N LYS A 121 -2.47 13.47 28.03
CA LYS A 121 -3.93 13.58 28.17
C LYS A 121 -4.45 15.00 28.04
N ASP A 122 -3.58 15.97 28.28
CA ASP A 122 -3.94 17.39 28.30
C ASP A 122 -3.65 18.10 26.97
N SER A 123 -3.04 17.41 26.01
CA SER A 123 -2.73 17.98 24.72
C SER A 123 -3.79 17.66 23.66
N SER A 124 -4.08 18.66 22.85
CA SER A 124 -4.99 18.53 21.72
C SER A 124 -4.43 17.51 20.69
N TRP A 125 -5.30 16.68 20.17
CA TRP A 125 -4.99 15.84 19.03
C TRP A 125 -5.73 16.33 17.79
N VAL A 126 -5.18 16.07 16.63
CA VAL A 126 -5.85 16.27 15.35
C VAL A 126 -6.12 14.90 14.76
N ASN A 127 -7.39 14.63 14.44
CA ASN A 127 -7.75 13.40 13.76
C ASN A 127 -7.28 13.44 12.30
N ALA A 128 -6.91 12.29 11.76
CA ALA A 128 -6.72 12.16 10.32
C ALA A 128 -8.06 12.40 9.61
N THR A 129 -8.00 13.03 8.45
CA THR A 129 -9.15 13.20 7.55
C THR A 129 -8.85 12.42 6.28
N ASP A 130 -9.73 11.50 5.94
CA ASP A 130 -9.60 10.71 4.73
C ASP A 130 -9.70 11.59 3.49
N GLY A 131 -9.02 11.18 2.41
CA GLY A 131 -9.14 11.83 1.12
C GLY A 131 -10.50 11.56 0.47
N CYS A 132 -10.78 12.29 -0.60
CA CYS A 132 -11.98 12.11 -1.40
C CYS A 132 -11.80 11.02 -2.45
N ASP A 133 -12.91 10.48 -2.93
CA ASP A 133 -12.92 9.59 -4.10
C ASP A 133 -13.07 10.40 -5.38
N VAL A 134 -12.40 9.97 -6.45
CA VAL A 134 -12.57 10.55 -7.79
C VAL A 134 -13.29 9.54 -8.68
N ARG A 135 -14.47 9.91 -9.15
CA ARG A 135 -15.23 9.14 -10.14
C ARG A 135 -14.91 9.66 -11.54
N THR A 136 -14.45 8.79 -12.41
CA THR A 136 -14.11 9.11 -13.81
C THR A 136 -15.23 8.69 -14.76
N THR A 137 -15.19 9.22 -15.98
CA THR A 137 -16.06 8.84 -17.10
C THR A 137 -15.54 7.63 -17.88
N ILE A 138 -14.37 7.09 -17.50
CA ILE A 138 -13.77 5.93 -18.17
C ILE A 138 -14.66 4.71 -17.99
N ASN A 139 -15.07 4.14 -19.11
CA ASN A 139 -15.79 2.87 -19.16
C ASN A 139 -14.78 1.74 -19.32
N ILE A 140 -14.74 0.83 -18.33
CA ILE A 140 -13.73 -0.22 -18.27
C ILE A 140 -13.89 -1.26 -19.38
N ASP A 141 -15.12 -1.54 -19.81
CA ASP A 141 -15.39 -2.49 -20.89
C ASP A 141 -14.91 -1.95 -22.24
N LEU A 142 -15.21 -0.68 -22.51
CA LEU A 142 -14.70 0.00 -23.71
C LEU A 142 -13.17 0.12 -23.68
N GLN A 143 -12.60 0.35 -22.52
CA GLN A 143 -11.15 0.41 -22.31
C GLN A 143 -10.49 -0.94 -22.65
N ASP A 144 -11.07 -2.05 -22.22
CA ASP A 144 -10.58 -3.40 -22.51
C ASP A 144 -10.66 -3.73 -24.01
N ILE A 145 -11.78 -3.42 -24.66
CA ILE A 145 -11.95 -3.61 -26.10
C ILE A 145 -10.92 -2.79 -26.88
N ALA A 146 -10.74 -1.53 -26.51
CA ALA A 146 -9.79 -0.64 -27.18
C ALA A 146 -8.33 -1.10 -26.96
N ASP A 147 -7.97 -1.53 -25.75
CA ASP A 147 -6.63 -2.04 -25.45
C ASP A 147 -6.32 -3.31 -26.27
N LYS A 148 -7.24 -4.27 -26.30
CA LYS A 148 -7.11 -5.49 -27.11
C LYS A 148 -6.99 -5.19 -28.59
N SER A 149 -7.82 -4.28 -29.11
CA SER A 149 -7.80 -3.89 -30.53
C SER A 149 -6.48 -3.21 -30.90
N LEU A 150 -6.01 -2.30 -30.04
CA LEU A 150 -4.74 -1.60 -30.28
C LEU A 150 -3.56 -2.59 -30.26
N ARG A 151 -3.51 -3.47 -29.24
CA ARG A 151 -2.43 -4.47 -29.13
C ARG A 151 -2.39 -5.41 -30.32
N SER A 152 -3.54 -5.91 -30.78
CA SER A 152 -3.58 -6.79 -31.97
C SER A 152 -3.00 -6.09 -33.19
N ARG A 153 -3.34 -4.82 -33.41
CA ARG A 153 -2.84 -4.06 -34.56
C ARG A 153 -1.34 -3.78 -34.51
N ILE A 154 -0.81 -3.51 -33.30
CA ILE A 154 0.63 -3.31 -33.12
C ILE A 154 1.38 -4.63 -33.29
N THR A 155 0.85 -5.75 -32.77
CA THR A 155 1.49 -7.06 -32.88
C THR A 155 1.51 -7.57 -34.32
N ASP A 156 0.44 -7.33 -35.09
CA ASP A 156 0.33 -7.76 -36.47
C ASP A 156 1.29 -7.00 -37.42
N ARG A 157 1.80 -5.86 -37.00
CA ARG A 157 2.67 -4.98 -37.80
C ARG A 157 3.93 -4.61 -37.02
N GLN A 158 5.01 -5.35 -37.25
CA GLN A 158 6.30 -5.16 -36.58
C GLN A 158 6.95 -3.77 -36.78
N GLU A 159 6.44 -2.98 -37.72
CA GLU A 159 6.93 -1.64 -38.02
C GLU A 159 6.31 -0.54 -37.13
N ILE A 160 5.27 -0.88 -36.35
CA ILE A 160 4.56 0.08 -35.49
C ILE A 160 5.12 0.02 -34.08
N GLU A 161 5.76 1.09 -33.62
CA GLU A 161 6.35 1.20 -32.29
C GLU A 161 5.30 1.49 -31.19
N GLY A 162 4.15 2.07 -31.55
CA GLY A 162 3.11 2.41 -30.59
C GLY A 162 1.87 3.02 -31.23
N GLY A 163 0.86 3.25 -30.43
CA GLY A 163 -0.39 3.85 -30.88
C GLY A 163 -1.25 4.31 -29.69
N CYS A 164 -2.27 5.10 -29.99
CA CYS A 164 -3.26 5.48 -29.00
C CYS A 164 -4.68 5.36 -29.56
N VAL A 165 -5.62 5.08 -28.65
CA VAL A 165 -7.06 5.09 -28.93
C VAL A 165 -7.74 5.97 -27.90
N MET A 166 -8.57 6.90 -28.36
CA MET A 166 -9.42 7.73 -27.51
C MET A 166 -10.85 7.66 -28.02
N VAL A 167 -11.78 7.42 -27.10
CA VAL A 167 -13.21 7.44 -27.38
C VAL A 167 -13.86 8.51 -26.51
N MET A 168 -14.57 9.40 -27.15
CA MET A 168 -15.26 10.51 -26.49
C MET A 168 -16.74 10.50 -26.85
N ASP A 169 -17.56 10.75 -25.87
CA ASP A 169 -19.00 10.99 -26.07
C ASP A 169 -19.18 12.36 -26.75
N VAL A 170 -19.85 12.38 -27.89
CA VAL A 170 -19.99 13.59 -28.72
C VAL A 170 -20.91 14.61 -28.09
N GLU A 171 -21.94 14.17 -27.34
CA GLU A 171 -22.91 15.07 -26.73
C GLU A 171 -22.37 15.75 -25.48
N THR A 172 -21.64 15.02 -24.67
CA THR A 172 -21.16 15.49 -23.37
C THR A 172 -19.70 15.92 -23.37
N GLY A 173 -18.92 15.50 -24.37
CA GLY A 173 -17.47 15.69 -24.40
C GLY A 173 -16.72 14.79 -23.41
N ALA A 174 -17.39 13.86 -22.75
CA ALA A 174 -16.76 12.97 -21.77
C ALA A 174 -15.87 11.94 -22.44
N ILE A 175 -14.64 11.77 -21.93
CA ILE A 175 -13.72 10.74 -22.41
C ILE A 175 -14.11 9.41 -21.77
N CYS A 176 -14.56 8.47 -22.59
CA CYS A 176 -14.97 7.14 -22.16
C CYS A 176 -13.83 6.13 -22.19
N THR A 177 -12.82 6.36 -23.03
CA THR A 177 -11.69 5.44 -23.20
C THR A 177 -10.44 6.22 -23.60
N MET A 178 -9.32 5.82 -23.03
CA MET A 178 -8.00 6.35 -23.37
C MET A 178 -6.96 5.24 -23.21
N VAL A 179 -6.41 4.76 -24.32
CA VAL A 179 -5.38 3.72 -24.38
C VAL A 179 -4.17 4.24 -25.14
N ASN A 180 -2.99 3.93 -24.66
CA ASN A 180 -1.73 4.23 -25.31
C ASN A 180 -0.63 3.22 -24.94
#